data_4e909718c0ba7e680bcac73d92241a08
#
_entry.id   4e909718c0ba7e680bcac73d92241a08
#
_cell.length_a   1.000
_cell.length_b   1.000
_cell.length_c   1.000
_cell.angle_alpha   90.00
_cell.angle_beta   90.00
_cell.angle_gamma   90.00
#
_symmetry.space_group_name_H-M   'P 1'
#
loop_
_entity.id
_entity.type
_entity.pdbx_description
1 polymer ?
#
loop_
_entity_poly.entity_id
_entity_poly.type
_entity_poly.pdbx_seq_one_letter_code
_entity_poly.pdbx_strand_id
1 'polypeptide(L)'
;MSQLFKNFIATTNVTGSAVTFKECPAGKTLVFSGITSFNGNASTVTQQIHLLDASEDASNTIEFGVSYNISSGNALFLDEKIVLEEGDKLGFESDQDTQRISGSFVLLDSSSKTRYRHISKIITTEDSFVDLLEAPAGHTIIMKQLILKNKSGTNATGTDNELRLVEDTTNTFVPFARGNLNNNSIANFTNTMVLEPGDKIQSRITEQPYHVSIFFQELPTPSVRGQ
;
A
#
# COMPACT_ATOMS: atom_id res chain seq x y z
N MET A 1 7.38 2.17 -25.43
CA MET A 1 7.56 1.59 -24.08
C MET A 1 7.44 0.10 -24.17
N SER A 2 8.47 -0.64 -23.79
CA SER A 2 8.35 -2.09 -23.65
C SER A 2 7.89 -2.40 -22.24
N GLN A 3 6.64 -2.85 -22.09
CA GLN A 3 6.17 -3.45 -20.86
C GLN A 3 6.71 -4.89 -20.82
N LEU A 4 7.39 -5.24 -19.74
CA LEU A 4 7.92 -6.58 -19.58
C LEU A 4 7.16 -7.28 -18.44
N PHE A 5 6.32 -8.24 -18.80
CA PHE A 5 5.63 -9.09 -17.84
C PHE A 5 6.60 -10.12 -17.28
N LYS A 6 6.64 -10.25 -15.98
CA LYS A 6 7.49 -11.21 -15.27
C LYS A 6 6.73 -11.89 -14.14
N ASN A 7 7.27 -13.02 -13.73
CA ASN A 7 6.86 -13.71 -12.51
C ASN A 7 8.07 -13.94 -11.60
N PHE A 8 7.81 -14.27 -10.37
CA PHE A 8 8.81 -14.73 -9.41
C PHE A 8 8.25 -15.88 -8.60
N ILE A 9 9.16 -16.69 -8.08
CA ILE A 9 8.88 -17.72 -7.08
C ILE A 9 9.95 -17.60 -6.01
N ALA A 10 9.55 -17.57 -4.75
CA ALA A 10 10.45 -17.57 -3.60
C ALA A 10 10.00 -18.61 -2.58
N THR A 11 10.94 -19.14 -1.82
CA THR A 11 10.68 -20.03 -0.68
C THR A 11 11.32 -19.40 0.54
N THR A 12 10.59 -19.32 1.64
CA THR A 12 11.15 -18.88 2.91
C THR A 12 11.59 -20.09 3.72
N ASN A 13 12.79 -20.03 4.27
CA ASN A 13 13.33 -21.04 5.19
C ASN A 13 13.63 -20.40 6.57
N VAL A 14 13.04 -19.24 6.86
CA VAL A 14 13.29 -18.48 8.07
C VAL A 14 11.97 -18.23 8.78
N THR A 15 11.91 -18.57 10.05
CA THR A 15 10.76 -18.41 10.92
C THR A 15 10.89 -17.09 11.71
N GLY A 16 9.81 -16.31 11.79
CA GLY A 16 9.72 -15.13 12.66
C GLY A 16 10.61 -13.95 12.27
N SER A 17 11.07 -13.91 11.02
CA SER A 17 11.84 -12.77 10.49
C SER A 17 11.38 -12.43 9.08
N ALA A 18 11.25 -11.14 8.79
CA ALA A 18 10.91 -10.68 7.45
C ALA A 18 12.06 -10.98 6.46
N VAL A 19 11.74 -11.67 5.39
CA VAL A 19 12.68 -11.97 4.30
C VAL A 19 12.27 -11.17 3.07
N THR A 20 13.18 -10.35 2.55
CA THR A 20 12.99 -9.66 1.28
C THR A 20 12.95 -10.67 0.14
N PHE A 21 11.87 -10.72 -0.61
CA PHE A 21 11.75 -11.59 -1.78
C PHE A 21 11.76 -10.84 -3.10
N LYS A 22 11.51 -9.54 -3.09
CA LYS A 22 11.58 -8.72 -4.29
C LYS A 22 12.02 -7.30 -3.95
N GLU A 23 13.01 -6.79 -4.69
CA GLU A 23 13.47 -5.40 -4.67
C GLU A 23 13.25 -4.79 -6.06
N CYS A 24 12.83 -3.53 -6.08
CA CYS A 24 12.65 -2.79 -7.32
C CYS A 24 14.00 -2.26 -7.82
N PRO A 25 14.44 -2.60 -9.05
CA PRO A 25 15.72 -2.14 -9.59
C PRO A 25 15.72 -0.62 -9.85
N ALA A 26 16.94 -0.05 -9.92
CA ALA A 26 17.15 1.34 -10.29
C ALA A 26 16.50 1.69 -11.65
N GLY A 27 15.89 2.87 -11.71
CA GLY A 27 15.20 3.37 -12.90
C GLY A 27 13.94 2.61 -13.30
N LYS A 28 13.37 1.79 -12.40
CA LYS A 28 12.20 0.96 -12.68
C LYS A 28 11.09 1.17 -11.65
N THR A 29 9.91 0.71 -12.05
CA THR A 29 8.73 0.55 -11.20
C THR A 29 8.18 -0.84 -11.41
N LEU A 30 7.89 -1.58 -10.34
CA LEU A 30 7.21 -2.87 -10.38
C LEU A 30 5.74 -2.68 -10.01
N VAL A 31 4.84 -3.17 -10.84
CA VAL A 31 3.39 -3.17 -10.56
C VAL A 31 2.94 -4.61 -10.48
N PHE A 32 2.63 -5.07 -9.29
CA PHE A 32 2.14 -6.44 -9.06
C PHE A 32 0.69 -6.55 -9.47
N SER A 33 0.35 -7.65 -10.11
CA SER A 33 -1.02 -8.01 -10.50
C SER A 33 -1.64 -9.06 -9.59
N GLY A 34 -0.86 -9.65 -8.72
CA GLY A 34 -1.30 -10.62 -7.72
C GLY A 34 -0.12 -11.35 -7.10
N ILE A 35 -0.31 -11.76 -5.86
CA ILE A 35 0.65 -12.56 -5.09
C ILE A 35 -0.08 -13.79 -4.57
N THR A 36 0.54 -14.94 -4.67
CA THR A 36 0.05 -16.19 -4.09
C THR A 36 1.03 -16.66 -3.04
N SER A 37 0.52 -16.98 -1.87
CA SER A 37 1.30 -17.63 -0.80
C SER A 37 0.72 -19.00 -0.49
N PHE A 38 1.55 -20.03 -0.53
CA PHE A 38 1.16 -21.42 -0.30
C PHE A 38 1.79 -21.91 0.99
N ASN A 39 0.95 -22.50 1.86
CA ASN A 39 1.39 -23.18 3.07
C ASN A 39 1.70 -24.65 2.79
N GLY A 40 2.99 -24.99 2.78
CA GLY A 40 3.48 -26.37 2.64
C GLY A 40 3.61 -27.14 3.94
N ASN A 41 3.32 -26.53 5.11
CA ASN A 41 3.40 -27.19 6.42
C ASN A 41 2.16 -28.02 6.74
N ALA A 42 2.32 -28.92 7.69
CA ALA A 42 1.22 -29.75 8.19
C ALA A 42 0.26 -29.01 9.15
N SER A 43 0.62 -27.80 9.59
CA SER A 43 -0.17 -26.95 10.50
C SER A 43 -0.60 -25.67 9.80
N THR A 44 -1.57 -24.95 10.38
CA THR A 44 -1.89 -23.59 10.00
C THR A 44 -0.69 -22.69 10.27
N VAL A 45 -0.39 -21.79 9.35
CA VAL A 45 0.68 -20.78 9.48
C VAL A 45 0.11 -19.39 9.46
N THR A 46 0.74 -18.50 10.23
CA THR A 46 0.47 -17.07 10.19
C THR A 46 1.51 -16.40 9.31
N GLN A 47 1.04 -15.65 8.34
CA GLN A 47 1.90 -14.95 7.36
C GLN A 47 1.61 -13.48 7.32
N GLN A 48 2.64 -12.68 7.08
CA GLN A 48 2.55 -11.23 6.93
C GLN A 48 3.40 -10.74 5.77
N ILE A 49 2.87 -9.80 4.99
CA ILE A 49 3.60 -9.13 3.92
C ILE A 49 4.05 -7.77 4.42
N HIS A 50 5.29 -7.42 4.12
CA HIS A 50 5.93 -6.17 4.50
C HIS A 50 6.35 -5.38 3.28
N LEU A 51 6.14 -4.08 3.33
CA LEU A 51 6.68 -3.12 2.38
C LEU A 51 7.74 -2.28 3.09
N LEU A 52 8.96 -2.26 2.55
CA LEU A 52 9.98 -1.28 2.89
C LEU A 52 9.99 -0.23 1.78
N ASP A 53 9.60 0.97 2.14
CA ASP A 53 9.65 2.14 1.28
C ASP A 53 11.03 2.79 1.39
N ALA A 54 11.78 2.81 0.28
CA ALA A 54 13.13 3.37 0.25
C ALA A 54 13.13 4.91 0.32
N SER A 55 12.00 5.55 0.06
CA SER A 55 11.85 7.01 0.15
C SER A 55 11.59 7.50 1.57
N GLU A 56 11.11 6.62 2.44
CA GLU A 56 10.97 6.86 3.88
C GLU A 56 12.23 6.39 4.61
N ASP A 57 12.35 6.70 5.90
CA ASP A 57 13.49 6.21 6.69
C ASP A 57 13.57 4.68 6.60
N ALA A 58 14.68 4.16 6.07
CA ALA A 58 14.91 2.74 5.78
C ALA A 58 14.78 1.81 7.01
N SER A 59 14.62 2.37 8.22
CA SER A 59 14.30 1.65 9.44
C SER A 59 12.81 1.31 9.59
N ASN A 60 11.94 1.93 8.78
CA ASN A 60 10.49 1.80 8.92
C ASN A 60 9.94 0.74 7.97
N THR A 61 9.83 -0.48 8.47
CA THR A 61 9.05 -1.51 7.79
C THR A 61 7.56 -1.20 7.92
N ILE A 62 6.90 -0.92 6.81
CA ILE A 62 5.46 -0.76 6.76
C ILE A 62 4.84 -2.13 6.60
N GLU A 63 4.13 -2.56 7.62
CA GLU A 63 3.38 -3.78 7.55
C GLU A 63 2.20 -3.61 6.59
N PHE A 64 2.31 -4.27 5.45
CA PHE A 64 1.31 -4.30 4.42
C PHE A 64 0.44 -5.55 4.59
N GLY A 65 -0.83 -5.34 4.83
CA GLY A 65 -1.75 -6.45 4.97
C GLY A 65 -1.96 -6.95 6.41
N VAL A 66 -2.97 -7.76 6.56
CA VAL A 66 -3.31 -8.49 7.78
C VAL A 66 -2.32 -9.64 7.94
N SER A 67 -2.11 -10.08 9.16
CA SER A 67 -1.56 -11.42 9.37
C SER A 67 -2.59 -12.43 8.86
N TYR A 68 -2.24 -13.19 7.85
CA TYR A 68 -3.11 -14.18 7.23
C TYR A 68 -2.85 -15.55 7.84
N ASN A 69 -3.91 -16.19 8.30
CA ASN A 69 -3.87 -17.59 8.73
C ASN A 69 -4.15 -18.50 7.54
N ILE A 70 -3.17 -19.25 7.09
CA ILE A 70 -3.29 -20.17 5.97
C ILE A 70 -3.23 -21.59 6.48
N SER A 71 -4.32 -22.34 6.33
CA SER A 71 -4.37 -23.75 6.73
C SER A 71 -3.42 -24.61 5.91
N SER A 72 -3.02 -25.77 6.47
CA SER A 72 -2.16 -26.73 5.80
C SER A 72 -2.64 -27.07 4.38
N GLY A 73 -1.73 -27.06 3.43
CA GLY A 73 -1.99 -27.39 2.03
C GLY A 73 -2.81 -26.37 1.26
N ASN A 74 -3.16 -25.23 1.87
CA ASN A 74 -3.94 -24.17 1.22
C ASN A 74 -3.03 -23.03 0.71
N ALA A 75 -3.61 -22.23 -0.17
CA ALA A 75 -2.99 -21.01 -0.69
C ALA A 75 -3.85 -19.79 -0.36
N LEU A 76 -3.19 -18.67 -0.11
CA LEU A 76 -3.76 -17.35 -0.07
C LEU A 76 -3.48 -16.65 -1.41
N PHE A 77 -4.50 -16.04 -1.97
CA PHE A 77 -4.38 -15.20 -3.16
C PHE A 77 -4.62 -13.75 -2.76
N LEU A 78 -3.63 -12.90 -3.04
CA LEU A 78 -3.70 -11.47 -2.84
C LEU A 78 -3.77 -10.80 -4.20
N ASP A 79 -4.85 -10.13 -4.47
CA ASP A 79 -5.10 -9.39 -5.72
C ASP A 79 -4.88 -7.88 -5.57
N GLU A 80 -4.30 -7.48 -4.44
CA GLU A 80 -3.95 -6.09 -4.18
C GLU A 80 -2.97 -5.55 -5.23
N LYS A 81 -3.16 -4.27 -5.54
CA LYS A 81 -2.31 -3.53 -6.48
C LYS A 81 -1.10 -2.97 -5.76
N ILE A 82 -0.05 -3.78 -5.63
CA ILE A 82 1.20 -3.35 -5.00
C ILE A 82 2.10 -2.71 -6.05
N VAL A 83 2.58 -1.52 -5.76
CA VAL A 83 3.57 -0.80 -6.57
C VAL A 83 4.85 -0.68 -5.75
N LEU A 84 5.98 -1.04 -6.33
CA LEU A 84 7.30 -0.76 -5.79
C LEU A 84 8.00 0.25 -6.69
N GLU A 85 8.47 1.34 -6.11
CA GLU A 85 9.36 2.29 -6.77
C GLU A 85 10.82 1.88 -6.58
N GLU A 86 11.74 2.57 -7.21
CA GLU A 86 13.17 2.26 -7.14
C GLU A 86 13.67 2.13 -5.70
N GLY A 87 14.29 1.00 -5.39
CA GLY A 87 14.84 0.69 -4.08
C GLY A 87 13.86 0.10 -3.07
N ASP A 88 12.56 0.18 -3.33
CA ASP A 88 11.57 -0.42 -2.45
C ASP A 88 11.67 -1.94 -2.44
N LYS A 89 11.29 -2.52 -1.30
CA LYS A 89 11.36 -3.96 -1.10
C LYS A 89 10.04 -4.53 -0.64
N LEU A 90 9.69 -5.65 -1.19
CA LEU A 90 8.58 -6.47 -0.72
C LEU A 90 9.16 -7.64 0.06
N GLY A 91 8.79 -7.72 1.32
CA GLY A 91 9.20 -8.74 2.26
C GLY A 91 8.04 -9.62 2.69
N PHE A 92 8.39 -10.68 3.35
CA PHE A 92 7.47 -11.69 3.83
C PHE A 92 7.98 -12.26 5.16
N GLU A 93 7.07 -12.38 6.10
CA GLU A 93 7.32 -13.03 7.39
C GLU A 93 6.34 -14.18 7.59
N SER A 94 6.79 -15.27 8.20
CA SER A 94 5.96 -16.42 8.56
C SER A 94 6.38 -16.95 9.93
N ASP A 95 5.44 -17.45 10.70
CA ASP A 95 5.69 -18.15 11.96
C ASP A 95 6.21 -19.60 11.76
N GLN A 96 6.25 -20.07 10.52
CA GLN A 96 6.79 -21.37 10.12
C GLN A 96 7.67 -21.24 8.87
N ASP A 97 8.62 -22.14 8.72
CA ASP A 97 9.45 -22.27 7.53
C ASP A 97 8.71 -22.91 6.32
N THR A 98 9.43 -23.10 5.22
CA THR A 98 8.91 -23.79 3.99
C THR A 98 7.66 -23.20 3.34
N GLN A 99 7.46 -21.90 3.47
CA GLN A 99 6.42 -21.22 2.72
C GLN A 99 6.87 -20.91 1.28
N ARG A 100 5.96 -21.01 0.34
CA ARG A 100 6.21 -20.69 -1.07
C ARG A 100 5.38 -19.47 -1.47
N ILE A 101 6.07 -18.49 -2.05
CA ILE A 101 5.45 -17.27 -2.55
C ILE A 101 5.72 -17.17 -4.03
N SER A 102 4.70 -16.82 -4.78
CA SER A 102 4.81 -16.50 -6.19
C SER A 102 3.99 -15.28 -6.54
N GLY A 103 4.34 -14.61 -7.59
CA GLY A 103 3.57 -13.47 -8.05
C GLY A 103 3.94 -13.06 -9.46
N SER A 104 3.07 -12.29 -10.06
CA SER A 104 3.25 -11.70 -11.39
C SER A 104 3.29 -10.20 -11.30
N PHE A 105 4.17 -9.58 -12.08
CA PHE A 105 4.31 -8.13 -12.10
C PHE A 105 4.66 -7.62 -13.50
N VAL A 106 4.39 -6.34 -13.71
CA VAL A 106 4.85 -5.58 -14.86
C VAL A 106 6.04 -4.74 -14.44
N LEU A 107 7.11 -4.79 -15.21
CA LEU A 107 8.28 -3.92 -15.06
C LEU A 107 8.14 -2.75 -16.02
N LEU A 108 8.12 -1.52 -15.46
CA LEU A 108 7.98 -0.27 -16.19
C LEU A 108 9.23 0.60 -16.00
N ASP A 109 9.50 1.46 -16.97
CA ASP A 109 10.52 2.51 -16.80
C ASP A 109 9.95 3.64 -15.92
N SER A 110 10.68 4.07 -14.89
CA SER A 110 10.27 5.15 -13.99
C SER A 110 10.12 6.52 -14.69
N SER A 111 10.73 6.69 -15.88
CA SER A 111 10.62 7.88 -16.71
C SER A 111 9.33 7.93 -17.55
N SER A 112 8.43 6.97 -17.41
CA SER A 112 7.15 6.96 -18.14
C SER A 112 6.31 8.17 -17.79
N LYS A 113 5.60 8.76 -18.79
CA LYS A 113 4.63 9.85 -18.56
C LYS A 113 3.49 9.45 -17.65
N THR A 114 3.10 8.18 -17.69
CA THR A 114 2.16 7.57 -16.77
C THR A 114 2.98 6.85 -15.72
N ARG A 115 2.88 7.29 -14.49
CA ARG A 115 3.63 6.69 -13.38
C ARG A 115 2.68 5.93 -12.47
N TYR A 116 3.04 4.72 -12.15
CA TYR A 116 2.47 4.02 -11.01
C TYR A 116 3.36 4.29 -9.81
N ARG A 117 2.75 4.73 -8.73
CA ARG A 117 3.46 5.16 -7.54
C ARG A 117 2.79 4.61 -6.28
N HIS A 118 3.55 4.63 -5.19
CA HIS A 118 2.98 4.46 -3.88
C HIS A 118 3.52 5.53 -2.92
N ILE A 119 2.77 5.74 -1.85
CA ILE A 119 3.20 6.51 -0.69
C ILE A 119 2.92 5.66 0.52
N SER A 120 3.92 5.57 1.39
CA SER A 120 3.81 4.92 2.68
C SER A 120 4.16 5.91 3.78
N LYS A 121 3.36 5.94 4.85
CA LYS A 121 3.58 6.84 5.99
C LYS A 121 3.26 6.14 7.30
N ILE A 122 4.01 6.48 8.35
CA ILE A 122 3.64 6.21 9.73
C ILE A 122 3.12 7.51 10.32
N ILE A 123 1.86 7.51 10.71
CA ILE A 123 1.20 8.69 11.28
C ILE A 123 1.20 8.57 12.79
N THR A 124 1.75 9.58 13.44
CA THR A 124 1.89 9.68 14.91
C THR A 124 1.11 10.86 15.49
N THR A 125 0.23 11.48 14.70
CA THR A 125 -0.62 12.60 15.11
C THR A 125 -2.03 12.10 15.37
N GLU A 126 -2.55 12.38 16.57
CA GLU A 126 -3.92 12.06 16.99
C GLU A 126 -4.86 13.23 16.76
N ASP A 127 -6.13 12.94 16.58
CA ASP A 127 -7.27 13.89 16.58
C ASP A 127 -7.14 15.08 15.62
N SER A 128 -6.20 15.04 14.71
CA SER A 128 -5.97 16.08 13.70
C SER A 128 -6.00 15.49 12.29
N PHE A 129 -6.46 16.28 11.34
CA PHE A 129 -6.37 15.87 9.93
C PHE A 129 -4.94 15.97 9.43
N VAL A 130 -4.46 14.87 8.85
CA VAL A 130 -3.14 14.75 8.26
C VAL A 130 -3.30 14.52 6.76
N ASP A 131 -2.56 15.27 5.95
CA ASP A 131 -2.50 15.08 4.50
C ASP A 131 -1.77 13.76 4.19
N LEU A 132 -2.50 12.82 3.62
CA LEU A 132 -1.96 11.53 3.19
C LEU A 132 -1.39 11.62 1.77
N LEU A 133 -2.14 12.24 0.87
CA LEU A 133 -1.81 12.39 -0.54
C LEU A 133 -2.36 13.72 -1.04
N GLU A 134 -1.56 14.44 -1.82
CA GLU A 134 -1.94 15.66 -2.55
C GLU A 134 -1.60 15.48 -4.02
N ALA A 135 -2.51 15.83 -4.90
CA ALA A 135 -2.25 15.82 -6.34
C ALA A 135 -1.36 17.00 -6.72
N PRO A 136 -0.16 16.77 -7.29
CA PRO A 136 0.76 17.85 -7.64
C PRO A 136 0.19 18.75 -8.73
N ALA A 137 0.63 20.00 -8.77
CA ALA A 137 0.28 20.92 -9.84
C ALA A 137 0.60 20.32 -11.23
N GLY A 138 -0.36 20.38 -12.15
CA GLY A 138 -0.23 19.83 -13.50
C GLY A 138 -0.33 18.30 -13.59
N HIS A 139 -0.75 17.63 -12.53
CA HIS A 139 -0.97 16.18 -12.53
C HIS A 139 -2.32 15.82 -11.94
N THR A 140 -2.92 14.79 -12.50
CA THR A 140 -4.10 14.12 -11.96
C THR A 140 -3.67 12.80 -11.35
N ILE A 141 -4.15 12.51 -10.16
CA ILE A 141 -3.93 11.22 -9.49
C ILE A 141 -5.17 10.35 -9.63
N ILE A 142 -4.97 9.09 -9.98
CA ILE A 142 -5.99 8.06 -9.93
C ILE A 142 -5.59 7.09 -8.80
N MET A 143 -6.14 7.30 -7.61
CA MET A 143 -5.93 6.39 -6.49
C MET A 143 -6.58 5.03 -6.80
N LYS A 144 -5.85 3.96 -6.58
CA LYS A 144 -6.30 2.58 -6.82
C LYS A 144 -6.59 1.84 -5.54
N GLN A 145 -5.83 2.15 -4.49
CA GLN A 145 -5.96 1.48 -3.21
C GLN A 145 -5.40 2.37 -2.10
N LEU A 146 -6.07 2.40 -0.96
CA LEU A 146 -5.60 2.98 0.27
C LEU A 146 -5.76 1.96 1.39
N ILE A 147 -4.69 1.72 2.12
CA ILE A 147 -4.65 0.79 3.24
C ILE A 147 -4.26 1.55 4.49
N LEU A 148 -5.04 1.36 5.55
CA LEU A 148 -4.73 1.84 6.90
C LEU A 148 -4.58 0.65 7.83
N LYS A 149 -3.53 0.62 8.63
CA LYS A 149 -3.32 -0.38 9.67
C LYS A 149 -3.12 0.30 11.02
N ASN A 150 -3.96 -0.02 11.99
CA ASN A 150 -3.78 0.44 13.36
C ASN A 150 -2.68 -0.35 14.06
N LYS A 151 -1.65 0.33 14.54
CA LYS A 151 -0.51 -0.23 15.29
C LYS A 151 -0.39 0.34 16.70
N SER A 152 -1.42 1.06 17.19
CA SER A 152 -1.38 1.77 18.48
C SER A 152 -1.37 0.84 19.70
N GLY A 153 -1.71 -0.43 19.54
CA GLY A 153 -1.94 -1.35 20.67
C GLY A 153 -3.35 -1.29 21.24
N THR A 154 -4.15 -0.29 20.83
CA THR A 154 -5.51 -0.01 21.30
C THR A 154 -6.49 0.04 20.11
N ASN A 155 -7.79 0.03 20.41
CA ASN A 155 -8.82 0.15 19.39
C ASN A 155 -9.14 1.65 19.17
N ALA A 156 -8.91 2.13 17.96
CA ALA A 156 -9.41 3.44 17.54
C ALA A 156 -10.93 3.33 17.33
N THR A 157 -11.70 3.91 18.22
CA THR A 157 -13.17 3.79 18.26
C THR A 157 -13.82 5.16 18.03
N GLY A 158 -15.01 5.12 17.44
CA GLY A 158 -15.85 6.31 17.28
C GLY A 158 -15.92 6.84 15.85
N THR A 159 -16.78 7.84 15.70
CA THR A 159 -17.03 8.50 14.40
C THR A 159 -15.93 9.51 14.02
N ASP A 160 -14.98 9.74 14.90
CA ASP A 160 -13.88 10.69 14.67
C ASP A 160 -12.75 10.10 13.80
N ASN A 161 -12.71 8.77 13.65
CA ASN A 161 -11.85 8.18 12.64
C ASN A 161 -12.46 8.43 11.27
N GLU A 162 -11.82 9.27 10.49
CA GLU A 162 -12.36 9.76 9.23
C GLU A 162 -11.29 9.78 8.13
N LEU A 163 -11.65 9.29 6.95
CA LEU A 163 -10.97 9.58 5.69
C LEU A 163 -11.83 10.51 4.85
N ARG A 164 -11.23 11.55 4.31
CA ARG A 164 -11.94 12.52 3.48
C ARG A 164 -11.14 12.95 2.24
N LEU A 165 -11.88 13.24 1.19
CA LEU A 165 -11.39 13.99 0.03
C LEU A 165 -11.61 15.47 0.31
N VAL A 166 -10.59 16.28 0.08
CA VAL A 166 -10.65 17.76 0.13
C VAL A 166 -10.40 18.29 -1.28
N GLU A 167 -11.35 19.04 -1.79
CA GLU A 167 -11.27 19.69 -3.09
C GLU A 167 -10.59 21.05 -2.94
N ASP A 168 -9.52 21.28 -3.69
CA ASP A 168 -8.70 22.51 -3.58
C ASP A 168 -9.48 23.77 -3.96
N THR A 169 -10.24 23.71 -5.04
CA THR A 169 -10.90 24.91 -5.62
C THR A 169 -11.98 25.50 -4.73
N THR A 170 -12.72 24.66 -4.01
CA THR A 170 -13.85 25.07 -3.18
C THR A 170 -13.54 24.96 -1.69
N ASN A 171 -12.42 24.34 -1.34
CA ASN A 171 -12.06 23.95 0.03
C ASN A 171 -13.20 23.17 0.74
N THR A 172 -13.98 22.46 -0.06
CA THR A 172 -15.02 21.55 0.46
C THR A 172 -14.41 20.19 0.70
N PHE A 173 -15.00 19.44 1.63
CA PHE A 173 -14.55 18.06 1.89
C PHE A 173 -15.73 17.09 1.85
N VAL A 174 -15.41 15.88 1.40
CA VAL A 174 -16.38 14.77 1.37
C VAL A 174 -15.79 13.61 2.14
N PRO A 175 -16.35 13.24 3.31
CA PRO A 175 -15.97 12.02 3.99
C PRO A 175 -16.34 10.80 3.13
N PHE A 176 -15.41 9.87 2.94
CA PHE A 176 -15.67 8.64 2.21
C PHE A 176 -15.54 7.39 3.09
N ALA A 177 -14.98 7.51 4.29
CA ALA A 177 -14.98 6.46 5.29
C ALA A 177 -14.98 7.04 6.70
N ARG A 178 -15.73 6.41 7.59
CA ARG A 178 -15.79 6.69 9.03
C ARG A 178 -15.97 5.40 9.79
N GLY A 179 -15.47 5.32 11.00
CA GLY A 179 -15.75 4.21 11.89
C GLY A 179 -14.56 3.71 12.70
N ASN A 180 -14.74 2.54 13.27
CA ASN A 180 -13.73 1.94 14.15
C ASN A 180 -12.59 1.31 13.35
N LEU A 181 -11.38 1.49 13.83
CA LEU A 181 -10.18 0.82 13.36
C LEU A 181 -9.55 0.07 14.54
N ASN A 182 -9.91 -1.18 14.72
CA ASN A 182 -9.44 -1.99 15.85
C ASN A 182 -7.92 -2.19 15.82
N ASN A 183 -7.34 -2.45 16.99
CA ASN A 183 -5.91 -2.73 17.09
C ASN A 183 -5.49 -3.87 16.15
N ASN A 184 -4.38 -3.68 15.45
CA ASN A 184 -3.85 -4.58 14.41
C ASN A 184 -4.81 -4.90 13.25
N SER A 185 -5.97 -4.23 13.19
CA SER A 185 -6.87 -4.36 12.04
C SER A 185 -6.43 -3.48 10.89
N ILE A 186 -6.97 -3.82 9.72
CA ILE A 186 -6.74 -3.10 8.47
C ILE A 186 -8.06 -2.63 7.92
N ALA A 187 -8.06 -1.38 7.46
CA ALA A 187 -9.07 -0.86 6.55
C ALA A 187 -8.46 -0.77 5.15
N ASN A 188 -9.07 -1.45 4.19
CA ASN A 188 -8.62 -1.49 2.81
C ASN A 188 -9.69 -0.89 1.91
N PHE A 189 -9.34 0.19 1.20
CA PHE A 189 -10.20 0.90 0.28
C PHE A 189 -9.70 0.70 -1.14
N THR A 190 -10.45 -0.03 -1.94
CA THR A 190 -10.11 -0.38 -3.33
C THR A 190 -10.91 0.43 -4.35
N ASN A 191 -11.74 1.37 -3.90
CA ASN A 191 -12.48 2.25 -4.79
C ASN A 191 -11.54 3.21 -5.49
N THR A 192 -11.66 3.28 -6.82
CA THR A 192 -10.92 4.24 -7.60
C THR A 192 -11.42 5.65 -7.31
N MET A 193 -10.52 6.54 -6.92
CA MET A 193 -10.79 7.97 -6.74
C MET A 193 -9.87 8.78 -7.66
N VAL A 194 -10.40 9.87 -8.19
CA VAL A 194 -9.64 10.80 -9.02
C VAL A 194 -9.42 12.07 -8.21
N LEU A 195 -8.17 12.51 -8.13
CA LEU A 195 -7.76 13.77 -7.53
C LEU A 195 -7.26 14.68 -8.64
N GLU A 196 -7.85 15.86 -8.76
CA GLU A 196 -7.37 16.93 -9.64
C GLU A 196 -6.20 17.68 -8.96
N PRO A 197 -5.43 18.47 -9.71
CA PRO A 197 -4.31 19.22 -9.11
C PRO A 197 -4.74 20.05 -7.89
N GLY A 198 -4.07 19.84 -6.74
CA GLY A 198 -4.36 20.49 -5.47
C GLY A 198 -5.31 19.71 -4.55
N ASP A 199 -6.09 18.78 -5.06
CA ASP A 199 -6.97 17.95 -4.25
C ASP A 199 -6.16 17.06 -3.29
N LYS A 200 -6.74 16.76 -2.13
CA LYS A 200 -6.07 16.00 -1.07
C LYS A 200 -6.91 14.86 -0.54
N ILE A 201 -6.22 13.80 -0.13
CA ILE A 201 -6.77 12.81 0.78
C ILE A 201 -6.21 13.09 2.16
N GLN A 202 -7.10 13.21 3.14
CA GLN A 202 -6.76 13.42 4.53
C GLN A 202 -7.33 12.31 5.40
N SER A 203 -6.63 12.04 6.50
CA SER A 203 -7.14 11.18 7.56
C SER A 203 -7.09 11.87 8.90
N ARG A 204 -8.03 11.51 9.78
CA ARG A 204 -7.99 11.77 11.20
C ARG A 204 -8.26 10.45 11.93
N ILE A 205 -7.41 10.06 12.85
CA ILE A 205 -7.53 8.83 13.64
C ILE A 205 -7.26 9.18 15.11
N THR A 206 -8.06 8.61 16.00
CA THR A 206 -8.01 8.89 17.45
C THR A 206 -6.90 8.13 18.18
N GLU A 207 -6.26 7.18 17.53
CA GLU A 207 -5.22 6.33 18.16
C GLU A 207 -4.01 6.22 17.25
N GLN A 208 -2.81 6.21 17.82
CA GLN A 208 -1.55 6.18 17.09
C GLN A 208 -0.57 5.14 17.65
N PRO A 209 0.46 4.69 16.88
CA PRO A 209 0.68 5.01 15.46
C PRO A 209 -0.25 4.20 14.55
N TYR A 210 -0.48 4.70 13.36
CA TYR A 210 -1.07 3.92 12.28
C TYR A 210 -0.23 4.02 11.01
N HIS A 211 -0.22 2.92 10.25
CA HIS A 211 0.49 2.83 9.00
C HIS A 211 -0.46 3.08 7.84
N VAL A 212 -0.02 3.84 6.87
CA VAL A 212 -0.76 4.16 5.65
C VAL A 212 0.03 3.71 4.45
N SER A 213 -0.63 3.07 3.49
CA SER A 213 -0.08 2.81 2.16
C SER A 213 -1.11 3.19 1.11
N ILE A 214 -0.71 4.00 0.13
CA ILE A 214 -1.57 4.45 -0.96
C ILE A 214 -0.90 4.10 -2.28
N PHE A 215 -1.61 3.34 -3.12
CA PHE A 215 -1.17 2.98 -4.46
C PHE A 215 -1.99 3.74 -5.49
N PHE A 216 -1.31 4.42 -6.41
CA PHE A 216 -1.95 5.32 -7.36
C PHE A 216 -1.23 5.38 -8.70
N GLN A 217 -1.92 5.93 -9.66
CA GLN A 217 -1.41 6.29 -10.99
C GLN A 217 -1.38 7.81 -11.09
N GLU A 218 -0.24 8.35 -11.46
CA GLU A 218 -0.04 9.77 -11.71
C GLU A 218 -0.02 10.03 -13.23
N LEU A 219 -0.86 10.95 -13.68
CA LEU A 219 -1.02 11.33 -15.08
C LEU A 219 -0.77 12.82 -15.23
N PRO A 220 -0.02 13.27 -16.24
CA PRO A 220 0.02 14.70 -16.58
C PRO A 220 -1.39 15.18 -16.89
N THR A 221 -1.81 16.29 -16.28
CA THR A 221 -3.07 16.94 -16.65
C THR A 221 -2.90 17.52 -18.06
N PRO A 222 -3.80 17.22 -19.00
CA PRO A 222 -3.74 17.83 -20.33
C PRO A 222 -3.75 19.35 -20.19
N SER A 223 -2.73 20.02 -20.74
CA SER A 223 -2.80 21.47 -20.86
C SER A 223 -4.02 21.78 -21.76
N VAL A 224 -5.04 22.39 -21.21
CA VAL A 224 -6.13 22.96 -22.00
C VAL A 224 -5.46 24.05 -22.86
N ARG A 225 -5.07 23.70 -24.10
CA ARG A 225 -4.66 24.71 -25.08
C ARG A 225 -5.89 25.59 -25.27
N GLY A 226 -5.72 26.85 -24.90
CA GLY A 226 -6.77 27.84 -24.81
C GLY A 226 -7.74 27.77 -25.99
N GLN A 227 -9.01 27.84 -25.63
CA GLN A 227 -10.06 28.27 -26.55
C GLN A 227 -9.91 29.75 -26.81
#